data_6ad2c68ec75d50babb0a05efb6592dc5
#
_entry.id   6ad2c68ec75d50babb0a05efb6592dc5
#
_cell.length_a   1.000
_cell.length_b   1.000
_cell.length_c   1.000
_cell.angle_alpha   90.00
_cell.angle_beta   90.00
_cell.angle_gamma   90.00
#
_symmetry.space_group_name_H-M   'P 1'
#
loop_
_entity.id
_entity.type
_entity.pdbx_description
1 polymer ?
#
loop_
_entity_poly.entity_id
_entity_poly.type
_entity_poly.pdbx_seq_one_letter_code
_entity_poly.pdbx_strand_id
1 'polypeptide(L)'
;VQGTARRFPFPVQELKARTMAKKALLQRELKRDKLAAKFAKKYAELKAIAGDAKRSDDERALARLDLQKLPRNANPTRQRNRCAITGRPRGTFRQFGLARGKIRELAFAGDIPGITKASW
;
A
#
# COMPACT_ATOMS: atom_id res chain seq x y z
N VAL A 1 -12.81 10.99 4.81
CA VAL A 1 -12.59 9.55 5.05
C VAL A 1 -11.14 9.40 5.45
N GLN A 2 -10.91 9.28 6.77
CA GLN A 2 -9.60 9.06 7.34
C GLN A 2 -9.09 7.71 6.87
N GLY A 3 -8.00 7.71 6.12
CA GLY A 3 -7.27 6.50 5.77
C GLY A 3 -6.87 5.78 7.05
N THR A 4 -7.59 4.73 7.39
CA THR A 4 -7.25 3.83 8.48
C THR A 4 -5.89 3.23 8.17
N ALA A 5 -4.84 3.83 8.74
CA ALA A 5 -3.56 3.15 8.88
C ALA A 5 -3.86 1.83 9.58
N ARG A 6 -3.78 0.73 8.84
CA ARG A 6 -4.04 -0.62 9.36
C ARG A 6 -3.00 -0.88 10.44
N ARG A 7 -3.40 -0.64 11.70
CA ARG A 7 -2.60 -1.03 12.86
C ARG A 7 -2.48 -2.54 12.84
N PHE A 8 -1.28 -3.03 12.68
CA PHE A 8 -0.99 -4.43 12.92
C PHE A 8 -1.30 -4.76 14.37
N PRO A 9 -1.99 -5.86 14.65
CA PRO A 9 -2.32 -6.27 16.02
C PRO A 9 -1.09 -6.71 16.84
N PHE A 10 0.10 -6.71 16.23
CA PHE A 10 1.33 -7.18 16.87
C PHE A 10 2.34 -6.03 17.02
N PRO A 11 3.06 -5.95 18.15
CA PRO A 11 4.16 -5.01 18.34
C PRO A 11 5.31 -5.37 17.38
N VAL A 12 5.31 -4.72 16.23
CA VAL A 12 6.37 -4.89 15.19
C VAL A 12 7.75 -4.46 15.70
N GLN A 13 7.80 -3.82 16.86
CA GLN A 13 9.03 -3.22 17.42
C GLN A 13 10.03 -4.23 17.96
N GLU A 14 9.63 -5.44 18.32
CA GLU A 14 10.53 -6.44 18.90
C GLU A 14 11.14 -7.41 17.90
N LEU A 15 10.55 -7.53 16.72
CA LEU A 15 11.11 -8.35 15.66
C LEU A 15 12.12 -7.53 14.86
N LYS A 16 13.34 -7.38 15.39
CA LYS A 16 14.52 -6.96 14.59
C LYS A 16 14.82 -8.01 13.53
N ALA A 17 13.85 -8.29 12.69
CA ALA A 17 14.01 -9.20 11.58
C ALA A 17 14.90 -8.52 10.55
N ARG A 18 15.89 -9.23 10.13
CA ARG A 18 16.77 -8.91 9.02
C ARG A 18 15.90 -8.56 7.81
N THR A 19 15.78 -7.27 7.51
CA THR A 19 15.06 -6.82 6.31
C THR A 19 15.80 -7.39 5.10
N MET A 20 15.16 -8.31 4.38
CA MET A 20 15.74 -8.91 3.17
C MET A 20 15.68 -7.94 1.98
N ALA A 21 14.83 -6.92 2.06
CA ALA A 21 14.71 -5.92 1.03
C ALA A 21 15.77 -4.83 1.18
N LYS A 22 16.34 -4.39 0.04
CA LYS A 22 17.30 -3.29 0.00
C LYS A 22 16.66 -2.01 0.59
N LYS A 23 17.34 -1.34 1.52
CA LYS A 23 16.86 -0.12 2.20
C LYS A 23 16.41 0.96 1.21
N ALA A 24 17.13 1.13 0.09
CA ALA A 24 16.77 2.09 -0.94
C ALA A 24 15.37 1.84 -1.57
N LEU A 25 14.94 0.57 -1.68
CA LEU A 25 13.61 0.22 -2.18
C LEU A 25 12.52 0.57 -1.16
N LEU A 26 12.77 0.34 0.12
CA LEU A 26 11.85 0.72 1.20
C LEU A 26 11.70 2.24 1.30
N GLN A 27 12.82 2.98 1.23
CA GLN A 27 12.79 4.45 1.24
C GLN A 27 12.05 5.03 0.03
N ARG A 28 12.19 4.40 -1.13
CA ARG A 28 11.46 4.79 -2.34
C ARG A 28 9.95 4.59 -2.18
N GLU A 29 9.54 3.52 -1.53
CA GLU A 29 8.12 3.25 -1.25
C GLU A 29 7.56 4.28 -0.27
N LEU A 30 8.27 4.57 0.82
CA LEU A 30 7.88 5.62 1.77
C LEU A 30 7.73 7.00 1.12
N LYS A 31 8.59 7.34 0.15
CA LYS A 31 8.45 8.58 -0.64
C LYS A 31 7.17 8.57 -1.48
N ARG A 32 6.82 7.43 -2.09
CA ARG A 32 5.57 7.29 -2.85
C ARG A 32 4.35 7.45 -1.96
N ASP A 33 4.36 6.83 -0.78
CA ASP A 33 3.27 6.93 0.18
C ASP A 33 3.02 8.37 0.61
N LYS A 34 4.09 9.11 0.94
CA LYS A 34 4.01 10.53 1.29
C LYS A 34 3.47 11.39 0.15
N LEU A 35 3.93 11.15 -1.08
CA LEU A 35 3.46 11.89 -2.25
C LEU A 35 2.02 11.54 -2.59
N ALA A 36 1.64 10.27 -2.55
CA ALA A 36 0.28 9.84 -2.78
C ALA A 36 -0.69 10.45 -1.76
N ALA A 37 -0.33 10.48 -0.47
CA ALA A 37 -1.11 11.11 0.57
C ALA A 37 -1.26 12.63 0.35
N LYS A 38 -0.17 13.31 -0.04
CA LYS A 38 -0.17 14.75 -0.31
C LYS A 38 -1.13 15.13 -1.45
N PHE A 39 -1.13 14.36 -2.52
CA PHE A 39 -1.91 14.65 -3.72
C PHE A 39 -3.25 13.90 -3.79
N ALA A 40 -3.61 13.12 -2.76
CA ALA A 40 -4.80 12.26 -2.75
C ALA A 40 -6.10 13.01 -3.07
N LYS A 41 -6.32 14.18 -2.45
CA LYS A 41 -7.51 15.00 -2.65
C LYS A 41 -7.60 15.49 -4.10
N LYS A 42 -6.55 16.15 -4.59
CA LYS A 42 -6.49 16.67 -5.95
C LYS A 42 -6.63 15.56 -7.00
N TYR A 43 -6.00 14.41 -6.76
CA TYR A 43 -6.13 13.25 -7.65
C TYR A 43 -7.56 12.73 -7.70
N ALA A 44 -8.25 12.63 -6.55
CA ALA A 44 -9.64 12.17 -6.48
C ALA A 44 -10.61 13.14 -7.19
N GLU A 45 -10.44 14.44 -6.98
CA GLU A 45 -11.24 15.49 -7.63
C GLU A 45 -11.09 15.45 -9.15
N LEU A 46 -9.86 15.46 -9.65
CA LEU A 46 -9.59 15.41 -11.09
C LEU A 46 -10.08 14.10 -11.72
N LYS A 47 -9.93 12.98 -11.01
CA LYS A 47 -10.43 11.69 -11.47
C LYS A 47 -11.95 11.65 -11.54
N ALA A 48 -12.64 12.26 -10.58
CA ALA A 48 -14.11 12.37 -10.60
C ALA A 48 -14.57 13.19 -11.81
N ILE A 49 -13.94 14.35 -12.06
CA ILE A 49 -14.27 15.21 -13.22
C ILE A 49 -14.00 14.45 -14.53
N ALA A 50 -12.86 13.78 -14.65
CA ALA A 50 -12.50 13.05 -15.87
C ALA A 50 -13.41 11.86 -16.18
N GLY A 51 -14.07 11.29 -15.16
CA GLY A 51 -14.99 10.15 -15.28
C GLY A 51 -16.46 10.51 -15.37
N ASP A 52 -16.82 11.79 -15.13
CA ASP A 52 -18.22 12.22 -15.12
C ASP A 52 -18.74 12.43 -16.55
N ALA A 53 -19.68 11.58 -16.99
CA ALA A 53 -20.28 11.66 -18.31
C ALA A 53 -21.19 12.90 -18.52
N LYS A 54 -21.63 13.53 -17.42
CA LYS A 54 -22.50 14.72 -17.48
C LYS A 54 -21.75 16.01 -17.80
N ARG A 55 -20.42 16.00 -17.65
CA ARG A 55 -19.57 17.17 -17.93
C ARG A 55 -19.21 17.27 -19.40
N SER A 56 -18.87 18.47 -19.83
CA SER A 56 -18.42 18.72 -21.21
C SER A 56 -17.12 17.94 -21.51
N ASP A 57 -16.92 17.59 -22.78
CA ASP A 57 -15.72 16.88 -23.20
C ASP A 57 -14.44 17.71 -23.00
N ASP A 58 -14.54 19.03 -23.11
CA ASP A 58 -13.42 19.96 -22.89
C ASP A 58 -12.99 19.96 -21.43
N GLU A 59 -13.93 20.03 -20.47
CA GLU A 59 -13.62 19.94 -19.04
C GLU A 59 -12.97 18.60 -18.68
N ARG A 60 -13.48 17.52 -19.25
CA ARG A 60 -12.91 16.18 -19.06
C ARG A 60 -11.49 16.06 -19.64
N ALA A 61 -11.26 16.66 -20.81
CA ALA A 61 -9.94 16.72 -21.44
C ALA A 61 -8.94 17.51 -20.59
N LEU A 62 -9.34 18.69 -20.09
CA LEU A 62 -8.51 19.49 -19.18
C LEU A 62 -8.18 18.74 -17.90
N ALA A 63 -9.14 18.07 -17.28
CA ALA A 63 -8.91 17.26 -16.09
C ALA A 63 -7.92 16.11 -16.34
N ARG A 64 -7.96 15.48 -17.52
CA ARG A 64 -6.99 14.45 -17.92
C ARG A 64 -5.57 15.02 -18.08
N LEU A 65 -5.44 16.20 -18.67
CA LEU A 65 -4.17 16.91 -18.78
C LEU A 65 -3.60 17.27 -17.41
N ASP A 66 -4.43 17.75 -16.50
CA ASP A 66 -4.00 18.08 -15.14
C ASP A 66 -3.62 16.83 -14.32
N LEU A 67 -4.29 15.70 -14.52
CA LEU A 67 -3.85 14.41 -13.96
C LEU A 67 -2.45 14.02 -14.46
N GLN A 68 -2.13 14.28 -15.73
CA GLN A 68 -0.80 13.98 -16.29
C GLN A 68 0.30 14.89 -15.73
N LYS A 69 -0.03 16.14 -15.34
CA LYS A 69 0.91 17.07 -14.71
C LYS A 69 1.30 16.66 -13.28
N LEU A 70 0.52 15.80 -12.63
CA LEU A 70 0.85 15.33 -11.29
C LEU A 70 2.13 14.48 -11.28
N PRO A 71 2.94 14.52 -10.20
CA PRO A 71 4.12 13.70 -10.08
C PRO A 71 3.77 12.21 -10.25
N ARG A 72 4.52 11.48 -11.07
CA ARG A 72 4.28 10.04 -11.32
C ARG A 72 4.26 9.20 -10.06
N ASN A 73 5.05 9.59 -9.05
CA ASN A 73 5.12 8.89 -7.76
C ASN A 73 3.95 9.21 -6.82
N ALA A 74 3.08 10.17 -7.17
CA ALA A 74 1.85 10.45 -6.44
C ALA A 74 0.70 9.52 -6.84
N ASN A 75 0.86 8.73 -7.90
CA ASN A 75 -0.17 7.83 -8.38
C ASN A 75 -0.30 6.62 -7.44
N PRO A 76 -1.50 6.34 -6.87
CA PRO A 76 -1.73 5.23 -5.96
C PRO A 76 -1.50 3.85 -6.61
N THR A 77 -1.59 3.72 -7.93
CA THR A 77 -1.32 2.46 -8.64
C THR A 77 0.14 2.02 -8.55
N ARG A 78 1.06 2.93 -8.25
CA ARG A 78 2.50 2.65 -8.09
C ARG A 78 2.88 2.19 -6.68
N GLN A 79 1.96 2.28 -5.71
CA GLN A 79 2.16 1.74 -4.38
C GLN A 79 2.13 0.22 -4.41
N ARG A 80 2.98 -0.41 -3.60
CA ARG A 80 3.08 -1.86 -3.50
C ARG A 80 2.96 -2.31 -2.06
N ASN A 81 2.09 -3.30 -1.81
CA ASN A 81 2.03 -3.94 -0.52
C ASN A 81 3.33 -4.74 -0.29
N ARG A 82 3.98 -4.47 0.84
CA ARG A 82 5.21 -5.16 1.25
C ARG A 82 5.03 -5.77 2.62
N CYS A 83 5.77 -6.83 2.86
CA CYS A 83 5.85 -7.42 4.19
C CYS A 83 6.43 -6.39 5.17
N ALA A 84 5.75 -6.17 6.31
CA ALA A 84 6.20 -5.22 7.33
C ALA A 84 7.57 -5.60 7.93
N ILE A 85 7.87 -6.90 8.02
CA ILE A 85 9.10 -7.40 8.63
C ILE A 85 10.24 -7.49 7.61
N THR A 86 10.01 -8.16 6.46
CA THR A 86 11.05 -8.47 5.49
C THR A 86 11.15 -7.50 4.33
N GLY A 87 10.10 -6.69 4.09
CA GLY A 87 10.01 -5.80 2.93
C GLY A 87 9.76 -6.52 1.60
N ARG A 88 9.48 -7.82 1.61
CA ARG A 88 9.18 -8.61 0.40
C ARG A 88 7.95 -8.07 -0.30
N PRO A 89 7.98 -7.81 -1.64
CA PRO A 89 6.87 -7.23 -2.38
C PRO A 89 5.86 -8.25 -2.91
N ARG A 90 6.17 -9.54 -2.88
CA ARG A 90 5.34 -10.62 -3.41
C ARG A 90 4.93 -11.60 -2.32
N GLY A 91 3.78 -12.27 -2.53
CA GLY A 91 3.26 -13.23 -1.57
C GLY A 91 2.94 -12.61 -0.21
N THR A 92 2.44 -11.37 -0.21
CA THR A 92 2.01 -10.66 0.99
C THR A 92 0.50 -10.78 1.15
N PHE A 93 0.05 -11.09 2.35
CA PHE A 93 -1.37 -11.13 2.70
C PHE A 93 -1.79 -9.77 3.25
N ARG A 94 -2.80 -9.15 2.64
CA ARG A 94 -3.30 -7.84 3.07
C ARG A 94 -3.86 -7.86 4.50
N GLN A 95 -4.43 -8.98 4.90
CA GLN A 95 -5.03 -9.16 6.21
C GLN A 95 -3.99 -9.04 7.33
N PHE A 96 -2.81 -9.60 7.13
CA PHE A 96 -1.73 -9.62 8.12
C PHE A 96 -0.62 -8.60 7.82
N GLY A 97 -0.53 -8.11 6.58
CA GLY A 97 0.57 -7.26 6.14
C GLY A 97 1.93 -7.96 6.13
N LEU A 98 1.93 -9.28 6.09
CA LEU A 98 3.12 -10.12 6.20
C LEU A 98 3.27 -11.01 4.96
N ALA A 99 4.51 -11.39 4.66
CA ALA A 99 4.80 -12.37 3.62
C ALA A 99 4.42 -13.79 4.09
N ARG A 100 4.07 -14.66 3.13
CA ARG A 100 3.65 -16.05 3.38
C ARG A 100 4.58 -16.83 4.33
N GLY A 101 5.91 -16.67 4.18
CA GLY A 101 6.89 -17.34 5.05
C GLY A 101 6.82 -16.85 6.48
N LYS A 102 6.67 -15.53 6.69
CA LYS A 102 6.55 -14.94 8.02
C LYS A 102 5.24 -15.27 8.69
N ILE A 103 4.15 -15.33 7.94
CA ILE A 103 2.85 -15.80 8.48
C ILE A 103 2.98 -17.24 8.96
N ARG A 104 3.63 -18.11 8.18
CA ARG A 104 3.83 -19.50 8.57
C ARG A 104 4.67 -19.62 9.85
N GLU A 105 5.78 -18.90 9.94
CA GLU A 105 6.64 -18.89 11.13
C GLU A 105 5.86 -18.43 12.38
N LEU A 106 5.15 -17.30 12.29
CA LEU A 106 4.40 -16.74 13.41
C LEU A 106 3.18 -17.57 13.78
N ALA A 107 2.55 -18.22 12.81
CA ALA A 107 1.43 -19.14 13.07
C ALA A 107 1.91 -20.38 13.85
N PHE A 108 3.07 -20.93 13.53
CA PHE A 108 3.64 -22.06 14.27
C PHE A 108 4.16 -21.66 15.65
N ALA A 109 4.63 -20.42 15.81
CA ALA A 109 5.01 -19.88 17.12
C ALA A 109 3.79 -19.61 18.02
N GLY A 110 2.58 -19.59 17.45
CA GLY A 110 1.36 -19.28 18.19
C GLY A 110 1.06 -17.78 18.35
N ASP A 111 1.83 -16.92 17.66
CA ASP A 111 1.69 -15.47 17.76
C ASP A 111 0.44 -14.92 17.05
N ILE A 112 -0.12 -15.70 16.12
CA ILE A 112 -1.33 -15.32 15.38
C ILE A 112 -2.51 -16.15 15.90
N PRO A 113 -3.46 -15.55 16.65
CA PRO A 113 -4.61 -16.28 17.16
C PRO A 113 -5.55 -16.72 16.03
N GLY A 114 -6.16 -17.90 16.20
CA GLY A 114 -7.18 -18.42 15.29
C GLY A 114 -6.65 -19.03 13.99
N ILE A 115 -5.34 -19.15 13.84
CA ILE A 115 -4.72 -19.79 12.66
C ILE A 115 -4.16 -21.14 13.04
N THR A 116 -4.68 -22.17 12.38
CA THR A 116 -4.24 -23.55 12.51
C THR A 116 -3.77 -24.06 11.16
N LYS A 117 -2.83 -25.05 11.20
CA LYS A 117 -2.40 -25.74 9.99
C LYS A 117 -3.57 -26.58 9.46
N ALA A 118 -3.96 -26.37 8.21
CA ALA A 118 -4.91 -27.24 7.55
C ALA A 118 -4.28 -28.60 7.25
N SER A 119 -4.97 -29.66 7.62
CA SER A 119 -4.62 -31.04 7.28
C SER A 119 -5.82 -31.70 6.65
N TRP A 120 -5.83 -31.77 5.35
CA TRP A 120 -6.78 -32.54 4.57
C TRP A 120 -6.05 -33.42 3.59
#